data_82e11242fff058a3ba4418b474e167cb
#
_entry.id   82e11242fff058a3ba4418b474e167cb
#
_cell.length_a   1.000
_cell.length_b   1.000
_cell.length_c   1.000
_cell.angle_alpha   90.00
_cell.angle_beta   90.00
_cell.angle_gamma   90.00
#
_symmetry.space_group_name_H-M   'P 1'
#
loop_
_entity.id
_entity.type
_entity.pdbx_description
1 polymer ?
#
loop_
_entity_poly.entity_id
_entity_poly.type
_entity_poly.pdbx_seq_one_letter_code
_entity_poly.pdbx_strand_id
1 'polypeptide(L)'
;MSEFVCKKPITLSGRTFSYGEVIPDGLVLPGRALALIRSNYIAEVGGDIPMVEVSEAPIRPFQNKNGDTLITLPIEAKEGSQEITTSSQTVIFIFKTLQKKVEDAKKDIAVMNNLDALMILRAVDSRGGVQKAVEERTAQITAGQAMEDIEKGDA
;
A
#
# COMPACT_ATOMS: atom_id res chain seq x y z
N MET A 1 -21.82 -25.95 -4.55
CA MET A 1 -20.61 -26.77 -4.36
C MET A 1 -19.42 -25.87 -4.64
N SER A 2 -18.57 -25.70 -3.64
CA SER A 2 -17.41 -24.83 -3.78
C SER A 2 -16.24 -25.66 -4.31
N GLU A 3 -15.74 -25.31 -5.47
CA GLU A 3 -14.49 -25.89 -5.98
C GLU A 3 -13.30 -25.06 -5.47
N PHE A 4 -12.24 -25.71 -5.07
CA PHE A 4 -11.02 -25.06 -4.62
C PHE A 4 -9.86 -25.31 -5.59
N VAL A 5 -9.00 -24.33 -5.77
CA VAL A 5 -7.76 -24.45 -6.55
C VAL A 5 -6.57 -24.29 -5.63
N CYS A 6 -5.58 -25.15 -5.80
CA CYS A 6 -4.33 -25.13 -5.05
C CYS A 6 -3.45 -23.93 -5.47
N LYS A 7 -3.07 -23.08 -4.53
CA LYS A 7 -2.14 -21.93 -4.75
C LYS A 7 -0.74 -22.18 -4.24
N LYS A 8 -0.57 -23.11 -3.31
CA LYS A 8 0.73 -23.57 -2.81
C LYS A 8 0.65 -25.07 -2.62
N PRO A 9 1.70 -25.82 -2.91
CA PRO A 9 1.70 -27.27 -2.72
C PRO A 9 1.21 -27.64 -1.31
N ILE A 10 0.18 -28.49 -1.24
CA ILE A 10 -0.45 -28.89 0.01
C ILE A 10 -0.85 -30.36 -0.04
N THR A 11 -0.70 -31.06 1.05
CA THR A 11 -1.16 -32.44 1.21
C THR A 11 -2.45 -32.47 2.02
N LEU A 12 -3.53 -32.97 1.41
CA LEU A 12 -4.84 -33.15 2.02
C LEU A 12 -5.24 -34.62 1.91
N SER A 13 -5.62 -35.21 3.01
CA SER A 13 -6.07 -36.62 3.08
C SER A 13 -5.10 -37.60 2.41
N GLY A 14 -3.79 -37.37 2.52
CA GLY A 14 -2.75 -38.24 1.93
C GLY A 14 -2.46 -38.01 0.45
N ARG A 15 -3.15 -37.09 -0.21
CA ARG A 15 -2.90 -36.69 -1.60
C ARG A 15 -2.25 -35.30 -1.63
N THR A 16 -1.19 -35.16 -2.40
CA THR A 16 -0.50 -33.89 -2.62
C THR A 16 -1.05 -33.21 -3.86
N PHE A 17 -1.42 -31.92 -3.72
CA PHE A 17 -1.89 -31.06 -4.78
C PHE A 17 -0.82 -30.03 -5.12
N SER A 18 -0.64 -29.81 -6.41
CA SER A 18 0.30 -28.83 -6.96
C SER A 18 -0.40 -27.53 -7.32
N TYR A 19 0.37 -26.46 -7.55
CA TYR A 19 -0.17 -25.15 -7.96
C TYR A 19 -1.07 -25.28 -9.20
N GLY A 20 -2.28 -24.69 -9.13
CA GLY A 20 -3.26 -24.72 -10.21
C GLY A 20 -4.13 -25.97 -10.26
N GLU A 21 -3.86 -26.98 -9.45
CA GLU A 21 -4.65 -28.22 -9.41
C GLU A 21 -5.97 -28.02 -8.66
N VAL A 22 -7.07 -28.51 -9.25
CA VAL A 22 -8.40 -28.46 -8.62
C VAL A 22 -8.48 -29.48 -7.49
N ILE A 23 -8.90 -29.02 -6.33
CA ILE A 23 -9.09 -29.85 -5.14
C ILE A 23 -10.56 -30.28 -5.11
N PRO A 24 -10.84 -31.60 -5.17
CA PRO A 24 -12.21 -32.11 -5.16
C PRO A 24 -12.98 -31.68 -3.89
N ASP A 25 -14.28 -31.45 -4.08
CA ASP A 25 -15.19 -31.15 -2.97
C ASP A 25 -15.14 -32.26 -1.91
N GLY A 26 -15.16 -31.88 -0.66
CA GLY A 26 -15.08 -32.80 0.48
C GLY A 26 -13.67 -33.11 1.01
N LEU A 27 -12.59 -32.79 0.27
CA LEU A 27 -11.23 -32.89 0.79
C LEU A 27 -10.82 -31.71 1.67
N VAL A 28 -11.48 -30.58 1.49
CA VAL A 28 -11.32 -29.39 2.34
C VAL A 28 -12.45 -29.34 3.35
N LEU A 29 -12.16 -29.63 4.60
CA LEU A 29 -13.15 -29.55 5.67
C LEU A 29 -13.62 -28.09 5.82
N PRO A 30 -14.95 -27.84 5.96
CA PRO A 30 -15.49 -26.47 6.04
C PRO A 30 -14.81 -25.61 7.10
N GLY A 31 -14.47 -26.19 8.25
CA GLY A 31 -13.79 -25.46 9.33
C GLY A 31 -12.32 -25.11 9.03
N ARG A 32 -11.70 -25.75 8.04
CA ARG A 32 -10.32 -25.46 7.62
C ARG A 32 -10.21 -24.63 6.35
N ALA A 33 -11.29 -24.57 5.57
CA ALA A 33 -11.30 -23.83 4.29
C ALA A 33 -10.89 -22.37 4.47
N LEU A 34 -11.49 -21.65 5.40
CA LEU A 34 -11.17 -20.25 5.69
C LEU A 34 -9.71 -20.04 6.11
N ALA A 35 -9.17 -20.94 6.91
CA ALA A 35 -7.77 -20.84 7.34
C ALA A 35 -6.81 -21.06 6.17
N LEU A 36 -7.09 -22.00 5.29
CA LEU A 36 -6.29 -22.28 4.09
C LEU A 36 -6.37 -21.17 3.05
N ILE A 37 -7.55 -20.54 2.90
CA ILE A 37 -7.75 -19.36 2.03
C ILE A 37 -6.96 -18.17 2.58
N ARG A 38 -7.08 -17.87 3.87
CA ARG A 38 -6.34 -16.78 4.52
C ARG A 38 -4.81 -16.97 4.47
N SER A 39 -4.36 -18.21 4.56
CA SER A 39 -2.93 -18.56 4.43
C SER A 39 -2.45 -18.64 2.98
N ASN A 40 -3.34 -18.37 2.02
CA ASN A 40 -3.06 -18.40 0.58
C ASN A 40 -2.59 -19.76 0.06
N TYR A 41 -3.06 -20.86 0.64
CA TYR A 41 -2.82 -22.22 0.15
C TYR A 41 -3.81 -22.65 -0.90
N ILE A 42 -5.07 -22.20 -0.78
CA ILE A 42 -6.15 -22.52 -1.71
C ILE A 42 -6.94 -21.27 -2.06
N ALA A 43 -7.63 -21.28 -3.19
CA ALA A 43 -8.64 -20.30 -3.57
C ALA A 43 -9.94 -21.01 -3.93
N GLU A 44 -11.07 -20.44 -3.56
CA GLU A 44 -12.38 -20.90 -3.96
C GLU A 44 -12.68 -20.43 -5.40
N VAL A 45 -13.16 -21.34 -6.25
CA VAL A 45 -13.51 -21.07 -7.63
C VAL A 45 -15.02 -21.23 -7.76
N GLY A 46 -15.71 -20.20 -8.25
CA GLY A 46 -17.15 -20.24 -8.52
C GLY A 46 -18.04 -20.13 -7.28
N GLY A 47 -17.48 -19.92 -6.09
CA GLY A 47 -18.25 -19.40 -4.96
C GLY A 47 -18.61 -17.95 -5.25
N ASP A 48 -19.83 -17.52 -4.90
CA ASP A 48 -20.06 -16.09 -4.67
C ASP A 48 -19.01 -15.65 -3.67
N ILE A 49 -17.94 -15.08 -4.18
CA ILE A 49 -17.05 -14.30 -3.36
C ILE A 49 -18.01 -13.26 -2.77
N PRO A 50 -18.28 -13.25 -1.45
CA PRO A 50 -18.89 -12.08 -0.90
C PRO A 50 -17.92 -10.98 -1.36
N MET A 51 -18.36 -10.18 -2.32
CA MET A 51 -17.70 -8.92 -2.58
C MET A 51 -17.78 -8.23 -1.22
N VAL A 52 -16.72 -8.42 -0.42
CA VAL A 52 -16.35 -7.39 0.49
C VAL A 52 -16.32 -6.22 -0.48
N GLU A 53 -17.31 -5.35 -0.40
CA GLU A 53 -17.17 -4.01 -0.87
C GLU A 53 -15.96 -3.48 -0.14
N VAL A 54 -14.78 -3.89 -0.62
CA VAL A 54 -13.64 -3.05 -0.53
C VAL A 54 -14.20 -1.81 -1.19
N SER A 55 -14.39 -0.76 -0.45
CA SER A 55 -14.57 0.56 -0.98
C SER A 55 -13.31 0.82 -1.81
N GLU A 56 -13.29 0.15 -2.96
CA GLU A 56 -12.34 0.35 -4.00
C GLU A 56 -12.73 1.67 -4.64
N ALA A 57 -12.24 2.72 -4.05
CA ALA A 57 -11.80 3.77 -4.92
C ALA A 57 -10.67 3.12 -5.72
N PRO A 58 -10.91 2.69 -6.96
CA PRO A 58 -9.88 2.02 -7.72
C PRO A 58 -8.73 3.02 -7.79
N ILE A 59 -7.51 2.56 -7.53
CA ILE A 59 -6.31 3.33 -7.87
C ILE A 59 -6.42 3.59 -9.36
N ARG A 60 -6.99 4.73 -9.72
CA ARG A 60 -7.18 5.11 -11.11
C ARG A 60 -6.03 6.02 -11.48
N PRO A 61 -5.04 5.50 -12.23
CA PRO A 61 -4.06 6.38 -12.83
C PRO A 61 -4.80 7.28 -13.83
N PHE A 62 -4.57 8.58 -13.76
CA PHE A 62 -5.04 9.52 -14.75
C PHE A 62 -3.88 10.42 -15.19
N GLN A 63 -3.93 10.90 -16.42
CA GLN A 63 -2.93 11.83 -16.90
C GLN A 63 -3.42 13.27 -16.72
N ASN A 64 -2.56 14.12 -16.19
CA ASN A 64 -2.82 15.55 -16.15
C ASN A 64 -2.59 16.18 -17.53
N LYS A 65 -2.89 17.49 -17.66
CA LYS A 65 -2.71 18.22 -18.93
C LYS A 65 -1.25 18.25 -19.42
N ASN A 66 -0.30 17.99 -18.56
CA ASN A 66 1.14 17.96 -18.87
C ASN A 66 1.64 16.54 -19.24
N GLY A 67 0.76 15.55 -19.27
CA GLY A 67 1.10 14.17 -19.60
C GLY A 67 1.67 13.37 -18.43
N ASP A 68 1.72 13.93 -17.21
CA ASP A 68 2.17 13.18 -16.03
C ASP A 68 1.07 12.23 -15.57
N THR A 69 1.46 11.00 -15.24
CA THR A 69 0.55 10.03 -14.64
C THR A 69 0.40 10.33 -13.15
N LEU A 70 -0.82 10.63 -12.74
CA LEU A 70 -1.19 10.84 -11.33
C LEU A 70 -1.89 9.60 -10.78
N ILE A 71 -1.68 9.34 -9.51
CA ILE A 71 -2.25 8.21 -8.78
C ILE A 71 -2.86 8.73 -7.49
N THR A 72 -4.11 8.38 -7.22
CA THR A 72 -4.76 8.66 -5.94
C THR A 72 -4.62 7.45 -5.03
N LEU A 73 -4.05 7.65 -3.86
CA LEU A 73 -3.79 6.63 -2.86
C LEU A 73 -4.65 6.89 -1.62
N PRO A 74 -5.47 5.92 -1.18
CA PRO A 74 -6.08 5.98 0.13
C PRO A 74 -5.01 5.69 1.20
N ILE A 75 -4.85 6.61 2.13
CA ILE A 75 -3.92 6.49 3.25
C ILE A 75 -4.72 6.42 4.54
N GLU A 76 -4.55 5.34 5.28
CA GLU A 76 -5.10 5.22 6.63
C GLU A 76 -4.08 5.74 7.64
N ALA A 77 -4.40 6.86 8.27
CA ALA A 77 -3.65 7.41 9.38
C ALA A 77 -4.40 7.22 10.70
N LYS A 78 -3.72 7.42 11.81
CA LYS A 78 -4.34 7.33 13.15
C LYS A 78 -5.53 8.29 13.32
N GLU A 79 -5.56 9.35 12.55
CA GLU A 79 -6.57 10.42 12.61
C GLU A 79 -7.71 10.23 11.59
N GLY A 80 -7.71 9.15 10.82
CA GLY A 80 -8.72 8.82 9.81
C GLY A 80 -8.16 8.47 8.44
N SER A 81 -9.04 8.15 7.51
CA SER A 81 -8.67 7.87 6.12
C SER A 81 -8.55 9.17 5.33
N GLN A 82 -7.49 9.33 4.57
CA GLN A 82 -7.21 10.48 3.72
C GLN A 82 -6.80 10.02 2.32
N GLU A 83 -7.27 10.69 1.29
CA GLU A 83 -6.84 10.43 -0.08
C GLU A 83 -5.75 11.43 -0.48
N ILE A 84 -4.65 10.89 -1.00
CA ILE A 84 -3.52 11.69 -1.50
C ILE A 84 -3.32 11.38 -2.98
N THR A 85 -3.38 12.43 -3.81
CA THR A 85 -3.09 12.33 -5.24
C THR A 85 -1.66 12.79 -5.51
N THR A 86 -0.85 11.92 -6.08
CA THR A 86 0.56 12.21 -6.36
C THR A 86 1.00 11.63 -7.69
N SER A 87 2.18 12.02 -8.17
CA SER A 87 2.71 11.51 -9.44
C SER A 87 3.25 10.08 -9.30
N SER A 88 3.21 9.33 -10.39
CA SER A 88 3.84 8.00 -10.45
C SER A 88 5.33 8.03 -10.12
N GLN A 89 6.02 9.11 -10.47
CA GLN A 89 7.42 9.35 -10.13
C GLN A 89 7.64 9.42 -8.61
N THR A 90 6.76 10.13 -7.91
CA THR A 90 6.77 10.22 -6.44
C THR A 90 6.55 8.85 -5.80
N VAL A 91 5.61 8.07 -6.32
CA VAL A 91 5.35 6.71 -5.84
C VAL A 91 6.59 5.82 -6.01
N ILE A 92 7.23 5.86 -7.18
CA ILE A 92 8.49 5.13 -7.44
C ILE A 92 9.58 5.55 -6.46
N PHE A 93 9.72 6.85 -6.19
CA PHE A 93 10.69 7.36 -5.24
C PHE A 93 10.42 6.85 -3.81
N ILE A 94 9.16 6.85 -3.37
CA ILE A 94 8.75 6.31 -2.07
C ILE A 94 9.14 4.83 -1.96
N PHE A 95 8.83 4.01 -2.97
CA PHE A 95 9.18 2.59 -2.97
C PHE A 95 10.70 2.36 -2.93
N LYS A 96 11.49 3.17 -3.63
CA LYS A 96 12.96 3.12 -3.55
C LYS A 96 13.47 3.46 -2.15
N THR A 97 12.88 4.46 -1.50
CA THR A 97 13.24 4.88 -0.14
C THR A 97 12.91 3.80 0.89
N LEU A 98 11.77 3.12 0.74
CA LEU A 98 11.36 2.01 1.60
C LEU A 98 12.34 0.82 1.57
N GLN A 99 12.99 0.59 0.43
CA GLN A 99 13.95 -0.50 0.25
C GLN A 99 15.36 -0.17 0.78
N LYS A 100 15.64 1.09 1.08
CA LYS A 100 16.95 1.54 1.58
C LYS A 100 17.11 1.29 3.09
N LYS A 101 18.35 1.24 3.54
CA LYS A 101 18.67 1.28 4.99
C LYS A 101 18.23 2.62 5.56
N VAL A 102 17.96 2.66 6.87
CA VAL A 102 17.46 3.86 7.55
C VAL A 102 18.34 5.09 7.29
N GLU A 103 19.66 4.96 7.34
CA GLU A 103 20.59 6.08 7.15
C GLU A 103 20.54 6.66 5.72
N ASP A 104 20.36 5.80 4.71
CA ASP A 104 20.25 6.26 3.32
C ASP A 104 18.85 6.82 3.02
N ALA A 105 17.80 6.25 3.63
CA ALA A 105 16.46 6.79 3.56
C ALA A 105 16.37 8.19 4.18
N LYS A 106 17.03 8.44 5.31
CA LYS A 106 17.14 9.78 5.93
C LYS A 106 17.76 10.82 5.00
N LYS A 107 18.78 10.44 4.22
CA LYS A 107 19.41 11.34 3.24
C LYS A 107 18.43 11.74 2.13
N ASP A 108 17.66 10.78 1.62
CA ASP A 108 16.63 11.06 0.62
C ASP A 108 15.54 11.98 1.18
N ILE A 109 15.10 11.74 2.40
CA ILE A 109 14.08 12.54 3.07
C ILE A 109 14.57 13.97 3.30
N ALA A 110 15.83 14.16 3.67
CA ALA A 110 16.41 15.47 3.93
C ALA A 110 16.36 16.42 2.71
N VAL A 111 16.41 15.88 1.51
CA VAL A 111 16.34 16.66 0.25
C VAL A 111 14.95 16.69 -0.37
N MET A 112 13.99 15.99 0.21
CA MET A 112 12.63 15.91 -0.28
C MET A 112 11.87 17.21 0.00
N ASN A 113 11.18 17.74 -1.01
CA ASN A 113 10.36 18.95 -0.91
C ASN A 113 8.86 18.70 -1.13
N ASN A 114 8.49 17.43 -1.36
CA ASN A 114 7.11 17.05 -1.63
C ASN A 114 6.43 16.58 -0.34
N LEU A 115 5.48 17.37 0.17
CA LEU A 115 4.73 17.06 1.39
C LEU A 115 3.89 15.79 1.25
N ASP A 116 3.30 15.53 0.08
CA ASP A 116 2.51 14.33 -0.16
C ASP A 116 3.36 13.07 -0.02
N ALA A 117 4.59 13.11 -0.56
CA ALA A 117 5.55 12.01 -0.43
C ALA A 117 5.94 11.77 1.04
N LEU A 118 6.14 12.83 1.81
CA LEU A 118 6.44 12.73 3.24
C LEU A 118 5.26 12.17 4.03
N MET A 119 4.04 12.58 3.73
CA MET A 119 2.82 12.04 4.36
C MET A 119 2.64 10.56 4.06
N ILE A 120 2.87 10.13 2.82
CA ILE A 120 2.79 8.72 2.43
C ILE A 120 3.89 7.93 3.15
N LEU A 121 5.14 8.40 3.15
CA LEU A 121 6.24 7.75 3.89
C LEU A 121 5.94 7.60 5.37
N ARG A 122 5.37 8.63 6.00
CA ARG A 122 4.94 8.57 7.39
C ARG A 122 3.92 7.49 7.65
N ALA A 123 3.01 7.26 6.71
CA ALA A 123 1.95 6.26 6.85
C ALA A 123 2.45 4.82 6.63
N VAL A 124 3.39 4.62 5.68
CA VAL A 124 3.77 3.26 5.24
C VAL A 124 5.08 2.75 5.84
N ASP A 125 5.99 3.65 6.29
CA ASP A 125 7.27 3.27 6.86
C ASP A 125 7.21 3.28 8.40
N SER A 126 7.28 2.11 9.02
CA SER A 126 7.20 1.97 10.47
C SER A 126 8.54 2.15 11.21
N ARG A 127 9.64 2.37 10.48
CA ARG A 127 10.97 2.51 11.09
C ARG A 127 11.11 3.84 11.83
N GLY A 128 11.34 3.80 13.14
CA GLY A 128 11.37 4.99 14.00
C GLY A 128 12.36 6.09 13.54
N GLY A 129 13.52 5.70 13.01
CA GLY A 129 14.49 6.66 12.46
C GLY A 129 13.98 7.38 11.20
N VAL A 130 13.20 6.71 10.35
CA VAL A 130 12.56 7.29 9.18
C VAL A 130 11.41 8.20 9.59
N GLN A 131 10.57 7.77 10.51
CA GLN A 131 9.46 8.55 11.06
C GLN A 131 9.93 9.91 11.59
N LYS A 132 10.99 9.90 12.40
CA LYS A 132 11.59 11.12 12.94
C LYS A 132 12.13 12.04 11.85
N ALA A 133 12.83 11.50 10.84
CA ALA A 133 13.33 12.28 9.72
C ALA A 133 12.21 12.92 8.89
N VAL A 134 11.11 12.19 8.68
CA VAL A 134 9.92 12.70 7.99
C VAL A 134 9.27 13.85 8.77
N GLU A 135 9.10 13.70 10.08
CA GLU A 135 8.53 14.74 10.94
C GLU A 135 9.39 16.01 10.95
N GLU A 136 10.69 15.87 11.11
CA GLU A 136 11.65 16.99 11.08
C GLU A 136 11.61 17.71 9.72
N ARG A 137 11.58 16.95 8.62
CA ARG A 137 11.55 17.54 7.28
C ARG A 137 10.21 18.23 6.99
N THR A 138 9.10 17.63 7.37
CA THR A 138 7.77 18.24 7.25
C THR A 138 7.70 19.56 7.99
N ALA A 139 8.20 19.61 9.23
CA ALA A 139 8.24 20.84 10.02
C ALA A 139 9.09 21.92 9.35
N GLN A 140 10.25 21.57 8.77
CA GLN A 140 11.12 22.52 8.05
C GLN A 140 10.41 23.14 6.83
N ILE A 141 9.72 22.32 6.02
CA ILE A 141 9.02 22.79 4.83
C ILE A 141 7.84 23.70 5.23
N THR A 142 7.07 23.30 6.23
CA THR A 142 5.92 24.06 6.72
C THR A 142 6.36 25.41 7.31
N ALA A 143 7.44 25.44 8.07
CA ALA A 143 8.00 26.68 8.60
C ALA A 143 8.52 27.61 7.50
N GLY A 144 9.16 27.05 6.46
CA GLY A 144 9.62 27.82 5.30
C GLY A 144 8.47 28.45 4.51
N GLN A 145 7.40 27.71 4.28
CA GLN A 145 6.20 28.25 3.61
C GLN A 145 5.51 29.35 4.40
N ALA A 146 5.41 29.21 5.72
CA ALA A 146 4.83 30.25 6.56
C ALA A 146 5.61 31.57 6.52
N MET A 147 6.94 31.52 6.38
CA MET A 147 7.78 32.72 6.21
C MET A 147 7.58 33.40 4.85
N GLU A 148 7.48 32.62 3.77
CA GLU A 148 7.20 33.18 2.42
C GLU A 148 5.82 33.84 2.32
N ASP A 149 4.83 33.32 3.01
CA ASP A 149 3.48 33.89 3.04
C ASP A 149 3.43 35.20 3.82
N ILE A 150 4.25 35.36 4.84
CA ILE A 150 4.36 36.62 5.60
C ILE A 150 5.04 37.71 4.75
N GLU A 151 6.11 37.39 4.02
CA GLU A 151 6.79 38.34 3.14
C GLU A 151 5.92 38.81 1.97
N LYS A 152 5.01 37.97 1.48
CA LYS A 152 4.07 38.31 0.40
C LYS A 152 2.81 39.08 0.89
N GLY A 153 2.51 39.00 2.16
CA GLY A 153 1.36 39.69 2.78
C GLY A 153 1.59 41.15 3.15
N ASP A 154 2.83 41.62 3.13
CA ASP A 154 3.22 43.01 3.50
C ASP A 154 3.54 43.91 2.29
N ALA A 155 3.12 43.48 1.12
CA ALA A 155 3.27 44.29 -0.11
C ALA A 155 1.95 44.88 -0.60
#